data_e537a4c89d816a16bc0b2d7aab00c994
#
_entry.id   e537a4c89d816a16bc0b2d7aab00c994
#
_cell.length_a   1.000
_cell.length_b   1.000
_cell.length_c   1.000
_cell.angle_alpha   90.00
_cell.angle_beta   90.00
_cell.angle_gamma   90.00
#
_symmetry.space_group_name_H-M   'P 1'
#
loop_
_entity.id
_entity.type
_entity.pdbx_description
1 polymer ?
#
loop_
_entity_poly.entity_id
_entity_poly.type
_entity_poly.pdbx_seq_one_letter_code
_entity_poly.pdbx_strand_id
1 'polypeptide(L)'
;AEIFGAEDALVRAQLISGTHALAVTLFGLLRPGDIMLSITGAPYDTLQTAIGISKEQSKSSLKSFGVKYEQIELVDDDFDVDAIKERVAKQDIKLIEIQRSKGYSTRKSLTIEKIEKAIKAIREVNEEVIIMVDNCYGEFVQEKEPTEIGADIAVGSLMKNLGAGIAT
;
A
#
# COMPACT_ATOMS: atom_id res chain seq x y z
N ALA A 1 3.87 4.07 -17.41
CA ALA A 1 4.38 5.21 -16.65
C ALA A 1 3.53 6.46 -16.94
N GLU A 2 3.53 6.99 -18.15
CA GLU A 2 2.87 8.25 -18.55
C GLU A 2 1.41 8.38 -18.06
N ILE A 3 0.59 7.34 -18.28
CA ILE A 3 -0.84 7.33 -17.92
C ILE A 3 -1.08 7.47 -16.41
N PHE A 4 -0.16 7.00 -15.59
CA PHE A 4 -0.23 7.05 -14.12
C PHE A 4 0.65 8.16 -13.51
N GLY A 5 1.20 9.07 -14.32
CA GLY A 5 2.09 10.12 -13.84
C GLY A 5 3.33 9.59 -13.09
N ALA A 6 3.79 8.40 -13.43
CA ALA A 6 4.93 7.74 -12.79
C ALA A 6 6.19 7.84 -13.66
N GLU A 7 7.36 7.87 -13.04
CA GLU A 7 8.65 7.90 -13.73
C GLU A 7 8.88 6.61 -14.54
N ASP A 8 8.52 5.46 -13.98
CA ASP A 8 8.63 4.16 -14.63
C ASP A 8 7.45 3.26 -14.28
N ALA A 9 7.26 2.17 -15.03
CA ALA A 9 6.19 1.21 -14.78
C ALA A 9 6.61 -0.19 -15.19
N LEU A 10 6.38 -1.14 -14.29
CA LEU A 10 6.57 -2.56 -14.54
C LEU A 10 5.22 -3.23 -14.79
N VAL A 11 4.88 -3.42 -16.06
CA VAL A 11 3.66 -4.13 -16.47
C VAL A 11 4.08 -5.44 -17.14
N ARG A 12 3.73 -6.57 -16.53
CA ARG A 12 4.14 -7.90 -17.01
C ARG A 12 3.03 -8.92 -16.78
N ALA A 13 2.76 -9.75 -17.77
CA ALA A 13 1.81 -10.86 -17.66
C ALA A 13 2.21 -11.89 -16.59
N GLN A 14 3.52 -11.98 -16.28
CA GLN A 14 4.05 -12.83 -15.22
C GLN A 14 3.63 -12.39 -13.81
N LEU A 15 3.19 -11.13 -13.63
CA LEU A 15 2.52 -10.67 -12.41
C LEU A 15 1.05 -11.08 -12.47
N ILE A 16 0.77 -12.33 -12.15
CA ILE A 16 -0.51 -13.01 -12.40
C ILE A 16 -1.71 -12.50 -11.58
N SER A 17 -1.48 -11.62 -10.60
CA SER A 17 -2.53 -11.02 -9.78
C SER A 17 -2.04 -9.77 -9.05
N GLY A 18 -2.96 -8.92 -8.57
CA GLY A 18 -2.62 -7.80 -7.70
C GLY A 18 -1.89 -8.23 -6.43
N THR A 19 -2.32 -9.32 -5.80
CA THR A 19 -1.61 -9.89 -4.62
C THR A 19 -0.17 -10.28 -4.96
N HIS A 20 0.06 -10.88 -6.13
CA HIS A 20 1.42 -11.23 -6.56
C HIS A 20 2.27 -9.97 -6.77
N ALA A 21 1.75 -8.96 -7.42
CA ALA A 21 2.44 -7.69 -7.62
C ALA A 21 2.80 -7.02 -6.28
N LEU A 22 1.84 -6.94 -5.34
CA LEU A 22 2.07 -6.43 -3.99
C LEU A 22 3.13 -7.25 -3.24
N ALA A 23 3.03 -8.58 -3.26
CA ALA A 23 4.01 -9.44 -2.60
C ALA A 23 5.42 -9.24 -3.19
N VAL A 24 5.57 -9.24 -4.51
CA VAL A 24 6.87 -8.99 -5.18
C VAL A 24 7.43 -7.63 -4.78
N THR A 25 6.62 -6.60 -4.73
CA THR A 25 7.03 -5.24 -4.31
C THR A 25 7.51 -5.25 -2.86
N LEU A 26 6.74 -5.81 -1.94
CA LEU A 26 7.09 -5.85 -0.53
C LEU A 26 8.36 -6.68 -0.26
N PHE A 27 8.47 -7.88 -0.84
CA PHE A 27 9.68 -8.71 -0.71
C PHE A 27 10.89 -8.10 -1.42
N GLY A 28 10.67 -7.30 -2.46
CA GLY A 28 11.72 -6.56 -3.16
C GLY A 28 12.31 -5.43 -2.33
N LEU A 29 11.50 -4.75 -1.54
CA LEU A 29 11.88 -3.54 -0.81
C LEU A 29 12.27 -3.80 0.66
N LEU A 30 11.66 -4.79 1.30
CA LEU A 30 11.84 -5.05 2.73
C LEU A 30 12.92 -6.11 2.99
N ARG A 31 13.67 -5.92 4.07
CA ARG A 31 14.73 -6.82 4.53
C ARG A 31 14.48 -7.23 5.99
N PRO A 32 15.10 -8.32 6.47
CA PRO A 32 15.01 -8.70 7.89
C PRO A 32 15.39 -7.53 8.81
N GLY A 33 14.53 -7.24 9.77
CA GLY A 33 14.68 -6.10 10.69
C GLY A 33 13.88 -4.85 10.32
N ASP A 34 13.54 -4.67 9.03
CA ASP A 34 12.74 -3.53 8.57
C ASP A 34 11.33 -3.56 9.18
N ILE A 35 10.73 -2.38 9.30
CA ILE A 35 9.36 -2.20 9.76
C ILE A 35 8.48 -1.76 8.58
N MET A 36 7.43 -2.51 8.33
CA MET A 36 6.30 -2.13 7.47
C MET A 36 5.16 -1.60 8.34
N LEU A 37 4.67 -0.41 8.04
CA LEU A 37 3.52 0.21 8.70
C LEU A 37 2.34 0.32 7.73
N SER A 38 1.22 -0.35 8.02
CA SER A 38 -0.05 -0.07 7.34
C SER A 38 -0.78 1.06 8.08
N ILE A 39 -1.23 2.09 7.36
CA ILE A 39 -1.97 3.23 7.95
C ILE A 39 -3.46 3.23 7.59
N THR A 40 -3.95 2.09 7.13
CA THR A 40 -5.35 1.86 6.78
C THR A 40 -5.95 0.65 7.51
N GLY A 41 -5.34 0.29 8.64
CA GLY A 41 -5.63 -0.95 9.37
C GLY A 41 -5.01 -2.17 8.68
N ALA A 42 -5.46 -3.36 9.05
CA ALA A 42 -4.98 -4.58 8.43
C ALA A 42 -5.37 -4.62 6.93
N PRO A 43 -4.43 -4.91 6.02
CA PRO A 43 -4.74 -5.09 4.61
C PRO A 43 -5.72 -6.25 4.37
N TYR A 44 -6.19 -6.40 3.12
CA TYR A 44 -7.08 -7.52 2.76
C TYR A 44 -6.43 -8.90 3.01
N ASP A 45 -7.26 -9.93 3.17
CA ASP A 45 -6.91 -11.25 3.70
C ASP A 45 -5.72 -11.95 3.04
N THR A 46 -5.66 -11.97 1.70
CA THR A 46 -4.54 -12.63 1.00
C THR A 46 -3.22 -11.89 1.17
N LEU A 47 -3.25 -10.56 1.29
CA LEU A 47 -2.04 -9.81 1.61
C LEU A 47 -1.62 -10.01 3.07
N GLN A 48 -2.58 -10.16 4.01
CA GLN A 48 -2.28 -10.55 5.38
C GLN A 48 -1.50 -11.88 5.45
N THR A 49 -1.83 -12.84 4.58
CA THR A 49 -1.10 -14.11 4.48
C THR A 49 0.34 -13.90 4.02
N ALA A 50 0.57 -13.07 3.00
CA ALA A 50 1.92 -12.75 2.51
C ALA A 50 2.75 -11.99 3.56
N ILE A 51 2.14 -11.10 4.34
CA ILE A 51 2.78 -10.39 5.46
C ILE A 51 3.04 -11.35 6.62
N GLY A 52 2.16 -12.29 6.89
CA GLY A 52 2.24 -13.25 8.00
C GLY A 52 1.48 -12.80 9.24
N ILE A 53 0.38 -12.07 9.06
CA ILE A 53 -0.53 -11.61 10.13
C ILE A 53 -1.90 -12.30 10.06
N SER A 54 -2.12 -13.19 9.09
CA SER A 54 -3.31 -14.02 9.03
C SER A 54 -3.35 -15.05 10.17
N LYS A 55 -4.54 -15.63 10.42
CA LYS A 55 -4.71 -16.69 11.44
C LYS A 55 -3.84 -17.92 11.14
N GLU A 56 -3.69 -18.26 9.87
CA GLU A 56 -2.81 -19.33 9.42
C GLU A 56 -1.43 -18.73 9.10
N GLN A 57 -0.46 -19.01 9.97
CA GLN A 57 0.90 -18.50 9.79
C GLN A 57 1.62 -19.25 8.66
N SER A 58 1.93 -18.54 7.59
CA SER A 58 2.79 -19.04 6.51
C SER A 58 4.27 -18.97 6.92
N LYS A 59 5.02 -20.04 6.65
CA LYS A 59 6.49 -20.05 6.80
C LYS A 59 7.21 -19.25 5.70
N SER A 60 6.48 -18.80 4.69
CA SER A 60 6.98 -18.02 3.56
C SER A 60 6.44 -16.58 3.57
N SER A 61 6.21 -16.02 4.76
CA SER A 61 5.70 -14.65 4.94
C SER A 61 6.81 -13.66 5.27
N LEU A 62 6.58 -12.37 5.08
CA LEU A 62 7.52 -11.30 5.46
C LEU A 62 7.94 -11.42 6.92
N LYS A 63 6.99 -11.67 7.83
CA LYS A 63 7.31 -11.87 9.26
C LYS A 63 8.20 -13.09 9.50
N SER A 64 8.02 -14.18 8.75
CA SER A 64 8.90 -15.35 8.88
C SER A 64 10.32 -15.10 8.42
N PHE A 65 10.52 -14.10 7.56
CA PHE A 65 11.84 -13.60 7.12
C PHE A 65 12.36 -12.45 7.98
N GLY A 66 11.72 -12.14 9.11
CA GLY A 66 12.20 -11.17 10.08
C GLY A 66 11.76 -9.72 9.83
N VAL A 67 10.85 -9.47 8.90
CA VAL A 67 10.21 -8.15 8.73
C VAL A 67 9.20 -7.94 9.86
N LYS A 68 9.17 -6.75 10.43
CA LYS A 68 8.20 -6.36 11.45
C LYS A 68 6.99 -5.70 10.79
N TYR A 69 5.82 -5.92 11.35
CA TYR A 69 4.57 -5.32 10.89
C TYR A 69 3.90 -4.55 12.01
N GLU A 70 3.46 -3.35 11.68
CA GLU A 70 2.65 -2.48 12.53
C GLU A 70 1.46 -1.94 11.73
N GLN A 71 0.41 -1.50 12.42
CA GLN A 71 -0.73 -0.85 11.77
C GLN A 71 -1.32 0.27 12.63
N ILE A 72 -1.90 1.25 11.95
CA ILE A 72 -2.73 2.31 12.52
C ILE A 72 -4.10 2.22 11.83
N GLU A 73 -5.16 2.20 12.63
CA GLU A 73 -6.52 2.13 12.12
C GLU A 73 -6.99 3.50 11.60
N LEU A 74 -7.94 3.49 10.68
CA LEU A 74 -8.67 4.70 10.32
C LEU A 74 -9.64 5.10 11.44
N VAL A 75 -9.82 6.40 11.62
CA VAL A 75 -10.81 6.99 12.53
C VAL A 75 -11.89 7.67 11.68
N ASP A 76 -13.12 7.27 11.84
CA ASP A 76 -14.27 7.81 11.08
C ASP A 76 -14.06 7.80 9.55
N ASP A 77 -13.54 6.70 9.02
CA ASP A 77 -13.20 6.52 7.59
C ASP A 77 -12.13 7.51 7.08
N ASP A 78 -11.28 8.06 7.97
CA ASP A 78 -10.18 8.95 7.60
C ASP A 78 -8.88 8.58 8.33
N PHE A 79 -7.76 9.10 7.87
CA PHE A 79 -6.46 8.87 8.47
C PHE A 79 -6.36 9.52 9.86
N ASP A 80 -5.86 8.79 10.84
CA ASP A 80 -5.39 9.35 12.10
C ASP A 80 -4.02 10.00 11.89
N VAL A 81 -4.04 11.24 11.39
CA VAL A 81 -2.83 11.97 10.99
C VAL A 81 -1.89 12.18 12.17
N ASP A 82 -2.42 12.43 13.36
CA ASP A 82 -1.59 12.68 14.55
C ASP A 82 -0.87 11.40 14.98
N ALA A 83 -1.56 10.26 15.06
CA ALA A 83 -0.95 8.97 15.35
C ALA A 83 0.08 8.56 14.28
N ILE A 84 -0.21 8.82 13.01
CA ILE A 84 0.73 8.56 11.90
C ILE A 84 2.00 9.40 12.06
N LYS A 85 1.88 10.72 12.28
CA LYS A 85 3.04 11.61 12.46
C LYS A 85 3.87 11.20 13.68
N GLU A 86 3.24 10.91 14.81
CA GLU A 86 3.93 10.45 16.03
C GLU A 86 4.73 9.18 15.78
N ARG A 87 4.11 8.21 15.07
CA ARG A 87 4.78 6.92 14.80
C ARG A 87 5.93 7.07 13.80
N VAL A 88 5.71 7.82 12.72
CA VAL A 88 6.70 8.01 11.63
C VAL A 88 7.88 8.88 12.05
N ALA A 89 7.67 9.82 12.99
CA ALA A 89 8.75 10.67 13.54
C ALA A 89 9.89 9.89 14.22
N LYS A 90 9.68 8.61 14.59
CA LYS A 90 10.73 7.74 15.14
C LYS A 90 11.79 7.33 14.12
N GLN A 91 11.60 7.59 12.84
CA GLN A 91 12.54 7.37 11.72
C GLN A 91 13.02 5.92 11.53
N ASP A 92 12.26 4.93 12.04
CA ASP A 92 12.59 3.50 11.95
C ASP A 92 11.69 2.69 11.00
N ILE A 93 10.67 3.34 10.41
CA ILE A 93 9.79 2.75 9.41
C ILE A 93 10.49 2.72 8.06
N LYS A 94 10.55 1.56 7.42
CA LYS A 94 11.10 1.42 6.07
C LYS A 94 10.07 1.69 4.99
N LEU A 95 8.84 1.20 5.19
CA LEU A 95 7.77 1.31 4.20
C LEU A 95 6.42 1.53 4.88
N ILE A 96 5.67 2.49 4.34
CA ILE A 96 4.27 2.74 4.69
C ILE A 96 3.38 2.18 3.56
N GLU A 97 2.40 1.37 3.94
CA GLU A 97 1.40 0.82 3.04
C GLU A 97 0.05 1.51 3.26
N ILE A 98 -0.61 1.88 2.16
CA ILE A 98 -1.94 2.48 2.11
C ILE A 98 -2.82 1.62 1.21
N GLN A 99 -3.81 0.92 1.75
CA GLN A 99 -4.83 0.25 0.95
C GLN A 99 -5.96 1.23 0.61
N ARG A 100 -6.04 1.67 -0.66
CA ARG A 100 -7.04 2.65 -1.12
C ARG A 100 -8.45 2.11 -1.08
N SER A 101 -8.66 0.88 -1.56
CA SER A 101 -9.98 0.23 -1.55
C SER A 101 -10.39 -0.18 -0.15
N LYS A 102 -11.70 -0.32 0.07
CA LYS A 102 -12.22 -0.84 1.34
C LYS A 102 -11.94 -2.32 1.56
N GLY A 103 -11.57 -3.06 0.52
CA GLY A 103 -11.47 -4.52 0.60
C GLY A 103 -12.80 -5.13 1.01
N TYR A 104 -12.78 -6.04 1.97
CA TYR A 104 -13.98 -6.67 2.56
C TYR A 104 -14.53 -5.93 3.79
N SER A 105 -13.91 -4.80 4.18
CA SER A 105 -14.36 -4.02 5.33
C SER A 105 -15.61 -3.19 5.02
N THR A 106 -16.24 -2.66 6.06
CA THR A 106 -17.41 -1.77 5.94
C THR A 106 -17.06 -0.30 5.75
N ARG A 107 -15.75 0.05 5.89
CA ARG A 107 -15.27 1.42 5.70
C ARG A 107 -15.47 1.92 4.27
N LYS A 108 -15.42 3.22 4.06
CA LYS A 108 -15.38 3.82 2.72
C LYS A 108 -14.01 3.60 2.07
N SER A 109 -13.99 3.57 0.73
CA SER A 109 -12.74 3.68 -0.03
C SER A 109 -12.16 5.10 0.14
N LEU A 110 -10.82 5.19 0.08
CA LEU A 110 -10.12 6.45 0.28
C LEU A 110 -10.04 7.24 -1.02
N THR A 111 -10.33 8.54 -0.95
CA THR A 111 -10.14 9.44 -2.09
C THR A 111 -8.68 9.85 -2.23
N ILE A 112 -8.32 10.31 -3.42
CA ILE A 112 -6.97 10.81 -3.70
C ILE A 112 -6.64 11.99 -2.79
N GLU A 113 -7.59 12.88 -2.50
CA GLU A 113 -7.39 14.04 -1.63
C GLU A 113 -7.04 13.63 -0.20
N LYS A 114 -7.70 12.58 0.32
CA LYS A 114 -7.37 12.04 1.65
C LYS A 114 -5.97 11.45 1.68
N ILE A 115 -5.62 10.65 0.67
CA ILE A 115 -4.29 10.04 0.54
C ILE A 115 -3.21 11.13 0.39
N GLU A 116 -3.42 12.14 -0.43
CA GLU A 116 -2.49 13.27 -0.61
C GLU A 116 -2.24 14.01 0.71
N LYS A 117 -3.29 14.25 1.49
CA LYS A 117 -3.18 14.89 2.81
C LYS A 117 -2.34 14.04 3.78
N ALA A 118 -2.55 12.73 3.80
CA ALA A 118 -1.75 11.82 4.63
C ALA A 118 -0.28 11.78 4.17
N ILE A 119 -0.02 11.69 2.87
CA ILE A 119 1.34 11.72 2.30
C ILE A 119 2.06 13.01 2.69
N LYS A 120 1.42 14.17 2.54
CA LYS A 120 2.01 15.45 2.94
C LYS A 120 2.38 15.48 4.42
N ALA A 121 1.49 15.00 5.28
CA ALA A 121 1.74 14.93 6.72
C ALA A 121 2.90 13.97 7.08
N ILE A 122 3.05 12.86 6.36
CA ILE A 122 4.18 11.93 6.51
C ILE A 122 5.48 12.62 6.08
N ARG A 123 5.51 13.28 4.94
CA ARG A 123 6.70 13.96 4.40
C ARG A 123 7.20 15.11 5.29
N GLU A 124 6.30 15.76 6.03
CA GLU A 124 6.70 16.79 7.03
C GLU A 124 7.59 16.22 8.15
N VAL A 125 7.49 14.94 8.47
CA VAL A 125 8.24 14.31 9.56
C VAL A 125 9.26 13.28 9.10
N ASN A 126 9.11 12.72 7.90
CA ASN A 126 10.05 11.76 7.30
C ASN A 126 9.98 11.82 5.77
N GLU A 127 11.02 12.38 5.14
CA GLU A 127 11.10 12.51 3.68
C GLU A 127 11.53 11.19 3.00
N GLU A 128 12.25 10.31 3.71
CA GLU A 128 12.92 9.13 3.14
C GLU A 128 12.09 7.84 3.20
N VAL A 129 11.01 7.81 4.00
CA VAL A 129 10.18 6.61 4.12
C VAL A 129 9.48 6.29 2.79
N ILE A 130 9.53 5.03 2.38
CA ILE A 130 8.85 4.59 1.15
C ILE A 130 7.34 4.56 1.39
N ILE A 131 6.57 5.23 0.54
CA ILE A 131 5.10 5.22 0.57
C ILE A 131 4.59 4.42 -0.62
N MET A 132 3.99 3.27 -0.32
CA MET A 132 3.36 2.38 -1.28
C MET A 132 1.84 2.46 -1.15
N VAL A 133 1.15 2.65 -2.27
CA VAL A 133 -0.33 2.59 -2.33
C VAL A 133 -0.77 1.33 -3.08
N ASP A 134 -1.54 0.47 -2.41
CA ASP A 134 -2.36 -0.54 -3.08
C ASP A 134 -3.55 0.17 -3.74
N ASN A 135 -3.43 0.40 -5.04
CA ASN A 135 -4.41 1.12 -5.85
C ASN A 135 -5.44 0.21 -6.53
N CYS A 136 -5.45 -1.08 -6.17
CA CYS A 136 -6.43 -2.02 -6.70
C CYS A 136 -7.86 -1.53 -6.51
N TYR A 137 -8.65 -1.51 -7.56
CA TYR A 137 -9.98 -0.90 -7.68
C TYR A 137 -10.02 0.64 -7.62
N GLY A 138 -8.86 1.29 -7.50
CA GLY A 138 -8.74 2.74 -7.50
C GLY A 138 -8.32 3.32 -8.85
N GLU A 139 -7.84 2.47 -9.77
CA GLU A 139 -7.31 2.87 -11.06
C GLU A 139 -8.39 3.62 -11.87
N PHE A 140 -8.10 4.83 -12.31
CA PHE A 140 -8.98 5.71 -13.10
C PHE A 140 -10.33 6.08 -12.46
N VAL A 141 -10.46 5.92 -11.15
CA VAL A 141 -11.68 6.32 -10.43
C VAL A 141 -11.73 7.83 -10.20
N GLN A 142 -10.57 8.45 -10.07
CA GLN A 142 -10.41 9.90 -9.93
C GLN A 142 -9.39 10.42 -10.96
N GLU A 143 -9.34 11.73 -11.14
CA GLU A 143 -8.50 12.40 -12.13
C GLU A 143 -7.01 12.15 -11.90
N LYS A 144 -6.57 12.14 -10.64
CA LYS A 144 -5.17 11.87 -10.27
C LYS A 144 -4.98 10.47 -9.74
N GLU A 145 -3.79 9.94 -9.97
CA GLU A 145 -3.32 8.67 -9.45
C GLU A 145 -2.35 8.85 -8.25
N PRO A 146 -2.13 7.82 -7.42
CA PRO A 146 -1.30 7.96 -6.22
C PRO A 146 0.12 8.47 -6.47
N THR A 147 0.74 8.14 -7.58
CA THR A 147 2.08 8.61 -7.96
C THR A 147 2.12 10.11 -8.23
N GLU A 148 1.03 10.70 -8.75
CA GLU A 148 0.93 12.14 -9.01
C GLU A 148 0.77 12.98 -7.72
N ILE A 149 0.47 12.33 -6.61
CA ILE A 149 0.27 13.00 -5.31
C ILE A 149 1.35 12.67 -4.28
N GLY A 150 2.46 12.06 -4.72
CA GLY A 150 3.65 11.85 -3.91
C GLY A 150 3.83 10.46 -3.32
N ALA A 151 3.06 9.46 -3.73
CA ALA A 151 3.39 8.06 -3.46
C ALA A 151 4.61 7.65 -4.29
N ASP A 152 5.55 6.93 -3.66
CA ASP A 152 6.74 6.43 -4.35
C ASP A 152 6.39 5.23 -5.24
N ILE A 153 5.38 4.46 -4.84
CA ILE A 153 4.96 3.26 -5.55
C ILE A 153 3.43 3.14 -5.52
N ALA A 154 2.83 2.93 -6.68
CA ALA A 154 1.45 2.51 -6.81
C ALA A 154 1.42 1.09 -7.40
N VAL A 155 0.76 0.17 -6.71
CA VAL A 155 0.52 -1.19 -7.20
C VAL A 155 -0.94 -1.34 -7.55
N GLY A 156 -1.24 -1.69 -8.79
CA GLY A 156 -2.60 -1.83 -9.31
C GLY A 156 -2.84 -3.16 -9.99
N SER A 157 -4.04 -3.35 -10.47
CA SER A 157 -4.44 -4.55 -11.21
C SER A 157 -5.22 -4.19 -12.46
N LEU A 158 -4.60 -4.38 -13.63
CA LEU A 158 -5.26 -4.13 -14.92
C LEU A 158 -6.46 -5.05 -15.18
N MET A 159 -6.58 -6.15 -14.44
CA MET A 159 -7.74 -7.06 -14.51
C MET A 159 -9.00 -6.48 -13.84
N LYS A 160 -8.86 -5.43 -13.02
CA LYS A 160 -9.96 -4.83 -12.27
C LYS A 160 -10.60 -3.69 -13.07
N ASN A 161 -10.27 -2.42 -12.77
CA ASN A 161 -10.97 -1.28 -13.37
C ASN A 161 -10.71 -1.10 -14.87
N LEU A 162 -9.52 -1.45 -15.35
CA LEU A 162 -9.12 -1.21 -16.73
C LEU A 162 -9.59 -2.24 -17.72
N GLY A 163 -9.60 -3.48 -17.36
CA GLY A 163 -9.64 -4.51 -18.37
C GLY A 163 -10.70 -5.57 -18.19
N ALA A 164 -11.27 -5.75 -17.03
CA ALA A 164 -12.31 -6.75 -16.78
C ALA A 164 -12.02 -8.10 -17.47
N GLY A 165 -10.78 -8.61 -17.36
CA GLY A 165 -10.38 -9.87 -17.98
C GLY A 165 -9.71 -9.76 -19.36
N ILE A 166 -9.48 -8.57 -19.88
CA ILE A 166 -8.77 -8.38 -21.17
C ILE A 166 -7.25 -8.35 -20.95
N ALA A 167 -6.80 -7.86 -19.81
CA ALA A 167 -5.38 -7.78 -19.45
C ALA A 167 -5.02 -8.91 -18.49
N THR A 168 -4.70 -10.05 -19.00
CA THR A 168 -4.14 -11.19 -18.26
C THR A 168 -2.68 -11.40 -18.60
#